data_b51e3926cc9c3f71b7522d458654e575
#
_entry.id   b51e3926cc9c3f71b7522d458654e575
#
_cell.length_a   1.000
_cell.length_b   1.000
_cell.length_c   1.000
_cell.angle_alpha   90.00
_cell.angle_beta   90.00
_cell.angle_gamma   90.00
#
_symmetry.space_group_name_H-M   'P 1'
#
loop_
_entity.id
_entity.type
_entity.pdbx_description
1 polymer ?
#
loop_
_entity_poly.entity_id
_entity_poly.type
_entity_poly.pdbx_seq_one_letter_code
_entity_poly.pdbx_strand_id
1 'polypeptide(L)'
;MGFCDDVKAAAEQIAEAPEITIISHIDADGIACEAILSQAISRQEIPVRSVFVRQLEPLTMPQVPSDPSLKIFSDLGAGQQNLLFERGFKEKDVIIVDHHVSQPCERPYTQVNCLPYGHSRMSAAGVSYLIAKQLDTANIDLAKLAVIGNVGDMMAREKCGLVGPARDIIVEDGVRHQSVEVRKKDLNCYGTATRPLYLSLAYNDDPYVKGISNNPEGARQFLKRLGIRQQKTDGRWFVWEEIPVEERRIIISALAEQLIANGERVDRLLAETYGFPDEIPRTPLRNAQEYATMLNACGRWAKPQIGGAILRGDRGIAYRDAEHMLNNHRAIIRNLLQFILDSGVKELENLQYIHVGGRYPDTIVGIGAGMALSKLNSAKPILIMCEVPEDKALTKVSMRTNERVVEKGVDLQQALNDASTEYGGGGGGHKIAAGAYIPKTAEQEFVNRVNRILGEQFAAADPDHR
;
A
#
# COMPACT_ATOMS: atom_id res chain seq x y z
N MET A 1 1.33 30.68 -2.78
CA MET A 1 0.44 29.87 -1.94
C MET A 1 1.26 28.71 -1.38
N GLY A 2 1.09 28.36 -0.13
CA GLY A 2 1.75 27.25 0.50
C GLY A 2 0.78 26.08 0.68
N PHE A 3 1.29 24.92 1.09
CA PHE A 3 0.45 23.73 1.34
C PHE A 3 -0.72 23.99 2.30
N CYS A 4 -0.50 24.79 3.34
CA CYS A 4 -1.57 25.18 4.27
C CYS A 4 -2.67 26.05 3.61
N ASP A 5 -2.31 26.84 2.60
CA ASP A 5 -3.29 27.66 1.88
C ASP A 5 -4.18 26.76 1.02
N ASP A 6 -3.62 25.71 0.40
CA ASP A 6 -4.39 24.73 -0.37
C ASP A 6 -5.34 23.93 0.52
N VAL A 7 -4.87 23.50 1.70
CA VAL A 7 -5.71 22.82 2.71
C VAL A 7 -6.88 23.71 3.12
N LYS A 8 -6.62 25.00 3.38
CA LYS A 8 -7.64 25.97 3.79
C LYS A 8 -8.65 26.19 2.66
N ALA A 9 -8.19 26.40 1.42
CA ALA A 9 -9.07 26.61 0.27
C ALA A 9 -10.00 25.41 0.02
N ALA A 10 -9.48 24.19 0.13
CA ALA A 10 -10.29 22.98 0.02
C ALA A 10 -11.33 22.87 1.15
N ALA A 11 -10.95 23.18 2.40
CA ALA A 11 -11.88 23.16 3.51
C ALA A 11 -13.00 24.21 3.35
N GLU A 12 -12.69 25.41 2.87
CA GLU A 12 -13.67 26.45 2.57
C GLU A 12 -14.64 25.99 1.45
N GLN A 13 -14.12 25.41 0.38
CA GLN A 13 -14.95 24.87 -0.73
C GLN A 13 -15.85 23.72 -0.26
N ILE A 14 -15.37 22.85 0.63
CA ILE A 14 -16.16 21.78 1.25
C ILE A 14 -17.30 22.37 2.10
N ALA A 15 -17.00 23.35 2.95
CA ALA A 15 -17.98 23.97 3.85
C ALA A 15 -19.13 24.70 3.11
N GLU A 16 -18.88 25.19 1.89
CA GLU A 16 -19.87 25.87 1.06
C GLU A 16 -20.70 24.90 0.19
N ALA A 17 -20.32 23.63 0.10
CA ALA A 17 -20.96 22.67 -0.79
C ALA A 17 -22.31 22.18 -0.23
N PRO A 18 -23.39 22.18 -1.02
CA PRO A 18 -24.69 21.67 -0.57
C PRO A 18 -24.77 20.16 -0.47
N GLU A 19 -23.95 19.44 -1.21
CA GLU A 19 -23.85 17.98 -1.25
C GLU A 19 -22.48 17.57 -1.80
N ILE A 20 -21.92 16.49 -1.28
CA ILE A 20 -20.58 16.02 -1.66
C ILE A 20 -20.62 14.55 -2.08
N THR A 21 -19.86 14.21 -3.13
CA THR A 21 -19.55 12.83 -3.50
C THR A 21 -18.05 12.61 -3.41
N ILE A 22 -17.63 11.70 -2.55
CA ILE A 22 -16.22 11.27 -2.44
C ILE A 22 -15.99 10.12 -3.41
N ILE A 23 -15.02 10.28 -4.30
CA ILE A 23 -14.51 9.20 -5.17
C ILE A 23 -13.15 8.79 -4.64
N SER A 24 -13.04 7.59 -4.10
CA SER A 24 -11.83 7.15 -3.41
C SER A 24 -11.23 5.88 -3.99
N HIS A 25 -9.93 5.73 -3.84
CA HIS A 25 -9.22 4.51 -4.19
C HIS A 25 -9.62 3.36 -3.25
N ILE A 26 -9.39 2.11 -3.69
CA ILE A 26 -9.83 0.90 -2.97
C ILE A 26 -8.81 0.33 -1.98
N ASP A 27 -7.61 0.87 -1.90
CA ASP A 27 -6.59 0.36 -0.98
C ASP A 27 -6.72 0.97 0.42
N ALA A 28 -5.77 0.65 1.31
CA ALA A 28 -5.85 1.10 2.70
C ALA A 28 -5.78 2.62 2.84
N ASP A 29 -5.03 3.31 1.96
CA ASP A 29 -4.94 4.77 1.98
C ASP A 29 -6.23 5.41 1.51
N GLY A 30 -6.76 4.99 0.34
CA GLY A 30 -8.03 5.48 -0.17
C GLY A 30 -9.20 5.18 0.77
N ILE A 31 -9.27 3.97 1.35
CA ILE A 31 -10.30 3.64 2.35
C ILE A 31 -10.21 4.54 3.59
N ALA A 32 -8.98 4.85 4.04
CA ALA A 32 -8.77 5.79 5.15
C ALA A 32 -9.15 7.22 4.78
N CYS A 33 -8.81 7.69 3.57
CA CYS A 33 -9.23 8.99 3.03
C CYS A 33 -10.76 9.14 3.08
N GLU A 34 -11.46 8.17 2.51
CA GLU A 34 -12.94 8.16 2.50
C GLU A 34 -13.50 8.21 3.93
N ALA A 35 -12.98 7.37 4.82
CA ALA A 35 -13.47 7.32 6.20
C ALA A 35 -13.21 8.63 6.97
N ILE A 36 -12.08 9.29 6.73
CA ILE A 36 -11.74 10.59 7.34
C ILE A 36 -12.66 11.68 6.80
N LEU A 37 -12.70 11.85 5.47
CA LEU A 37 -13.46 12.92 4.83
C LEU A 37 -14.96 12.75 5.07
N SER A 38 -15.51 11.55 4.91
CA SER A 38 -16.96 11.32 5.11
C SER A 38 -17.40 11.62 6.54
N GLN A 39 -16.59 11.25 7.55
CA GLN A 39 -16.89 11.59 8.94
C GLN A 39 -16.79 13.09 9.22
N ALA A 40 -15.71 13.74 8.76
CA ALA A 40 -15.52 15.18 8.94
C ALA A 40 -16.62 16.00 8.28
N ILE A 41 -17.01 15.65 7.05
CA ILE A 41 -18.07 16.31 6.28
C ILE A 41 -19.44 16.06 6.92
N SER A 42 -19.74 14.83 7.33
CA SER A 42 -21.00 14.50 8.03
C SER A 42 -21.17 15.28 9.34
N ARG A 43 -20.07 15.55 10.06
CA ARG A 43 -20.08 16.38 11.29
C ARG A 43 -20.44 17.85 11.02
N GLN A 44 -20.26 18.31 9.78
CA GLN A 44 -20.72 19.64 9.31
C GLN A 44 -22.17 19.63 8.81
N GLU A 45 -22.88 18.51 8.99
CA GLU A 45 -24.26 18.33 8.52
C GLU A 45 -24.42 18.39 6.99
N ILE A 46 -23.33 18.25 6.23
CA ILE A 46 -23.34 18.25 4.76
C ILE A 46 -23.62 16.82 4.28
N PRO A 47 -24.63 16.61 3.42
CA PRO A 47 -24.90 15.33 2.80
C PRO A 47 -23.69 14.81 2.02
N VAL A 48 -23.24 13.60 2.36
CA VAL A 48 -22.06 13.00 1.73
C VAL A 48 -22.32 11.54 1.36
N ARG A 49 -21.87 11.15 0.17
CA ARG A 49 -21.85 9.76 -0.28
C ARG A 49 -20.50 9.42 -0.85
N SER A 50 -20.19 8.12 -0.93
CA SER A 50 -18.89 7.64 -1.35
C SER A 50 -19.01 6.61 -2.46
N VAL A 51 -18.08 6.68 -3.41
CA VAL A 51 -17.88 5.71 -4.49
C VAL A 51 -16.42 5.29 -4.46
N PHE A 52 -16.17 3.99 -4.48
CA PHE A 52 -14.82 3.48 -4.56
C PHE A 52 -14.52 3.05 -5.99
N VAL A 53 -13.38 3.49 -6.51
CA VAL A 53 -12.89 3.11 -7.83
C VAL A 53 -11.49 2.56 -7.72
N ARG A 54 -11.18 1.59 -8.57
CA ARG A 54 -9.89 0.91 -8.55
C ARG A 54 -8.78 1.75 -9.18
N GLN A 55 -9.13 2.56 -10.16
CA GLN A 55 -8.25 3.45 -10.89
C GLN A 55 -9.12 4.42 -11.70
N LEU A 56 -8.67 5.66 -11.92
CA LEU A 56 -9.33 6.56 -12.85
C LEU A 56 -8.81 6.31 -14.27
N GLU A 57 -9.63 5.70 -15.09
CA GLU A 57 -9.36 5.39 -16.48
C GLU A 57 -10.67 5.42 -17.29
N PRO A 58 -10.65 5.46 -18.63
CA PRO A 58 -11.86 5.54 -19.44
C PRO A 58 -12.93 4.47 -19.12
N LEU A 59 -12.49 3.27 -18.71
CA LEU A 59 -13.38 2.13 -18.37
C LEU A 59 -14.07 2.29 -17.00
N THR A 60 -13.43 2.95 -16.04
CA THR A 60 -13.97 3.13 -14.69
C THR A 60 -14.71 4.46 -14.51
N MET A 61 -14.45 5.44 -15.37
CA MET A 61 -15.14 6.74 -15.34
C MET A 61 -16.68 6.67 -15.34
N PRO A 62 -17.35 5.70 -15.98
CA PRO A 62 -18.81 5.57 -15.85
C PRO A 62 -19.31 5.28 -14.43
N GLN A 63 -18.44 4.83 -13.52
CA GLN A 63 -18.77 4.63 -12.10
C GLN A 63 -18.80 5.95 -11.31
N VAL A 64 -18.16 7.00 -11.82
CA VAL A 64 -18.15 8.34 -11.21
C VAL A 64 -19.45 9.06 -11.52
N PRO A 65 -20.26 9.46 -10.50
CA PRO A 65 -21.52 10.14 -10.72
C PRO A 65 -21.33 11.52 -11.39
N SER A 66 -22.19 11.84 -12.35
CA SER A 66 -22.19 13.12 -13.10
C SER A 66 -23.20 14.15 -12.56
N ASP A 67 -23.82 13.87 -11.40
CA ASP A 67 -24.73 14.81 -10.72
C ASP A 67 -24.01 16.09 -10.25
N PRO A 68 -24.75 17.14 -9.84
CA PRO A 68 -24.17 18.44 -9.52
C PRO A 68 -23.45 18.54 -8.16
N SER A 69 -23.32 17.44 -7.38
CA SER A 69 -22.59 17.48 -6.11
C SER A 69 -21.11 17.82 -6.31
N LEU A 70 -20.48 18.45 -5.32
CA LEU A 70 -19.04 18.64 -5.31
C LEU A 70 -18.35 17.25 -5.28
N LYS A 71 -17.41 17.01 -6.18
CA LYS A 71 -16.64 15.77 -6.27
C LYS A 71 -15.32 15.92 -5.55
N ILE A 72 -15.04 15.05 -4.59
CA ILE A 72 -13.72 14.94 -3.97
C ILE A 72 -13.08 13.65 -4.45
N PHE A 73 -12.04 13.77 -5.27
CA PHE A 73 -11.22 12.65 -5.67
C PHE A 73 -10.11 12.47 -4.64
N SER A 74 -10.09 11.34 -3.91
CA SER A 74 -9.15 11.09 -2.84
C SER A 74 -8.28 9.87 -3.12
N ASP A 75 -6.97 10.04 -2.95
CA ASP A 75 -5.91 9.08 -3.27
C ASP A 75 -5.91 8.69 -4.77
N LEU A 76 -6.37 9.61 -5.61
CA LEU A 76 -6.39 9.52 -7.07
C LEU A 76 -6.78 10.88 -7.66
N GLY A 77 -6.53 11.07 -8.95
CA GLY A 77 -6.95 12.25 -9.68
C GLY A 77 -5.82 13.20 -10.08
N ALA A 78 -4.75 13.31 -9.29
CA ALA A 78 -3.63 14.20 -9.62
C ALA A 78 -3.01 13.89 -11.00
N GLY A 79 -2.85 12.61 -11.31
CA GLY A 79 -2.33 12.14 -12.60
C GLY A 79 -3.36 12.04 -13.72
N GLN A 80 -4.63 12.33 -13.49
CA GLN A 80 -5.74 12.11 -14.44
C GLN A 80 -6.58 13.36 -14.69
N GLN A 81 -6.06 14.56 -14.44
CA GLN A 81 -6.82 15.82 -14.57
C GLN A 81 -7.38 16.03 -15.99
N ASN A 82 -6.63 15.67 -17.04
CA ASN A 82 -7.12 15.77 -18.42
C ASN A 82 -8.34 14.85 -18.66
N LEU A 83 -8.33 13.63 -18.11
CA LEU A 83 -9.46 12.72 -18.19
C LEU A 83 -10.71 13.28 -17.52
N LEU A 84 -10.56 13.93 -16.36
CA LEU A 84 -11.67 14.60 -15.67
C LEU A 84 -12.23 15.75 -16.52
N PHE A 85 -11.36 16.54 -17.14
CA PHE A 85 -11.74 17.63 -18.03
C PHE A 85 -12.48 17.11 -19.28
N GLU A 86 -11.97 16.09 -19.95
CA GLU A 86 -12.60 15.43 -21.10
C GLU A 86 -13.99 14.87 -20.77
N ARG A 87 -14.23 14.48 -19.54
CA ARG A 87 -15.53 14.01 -19.03
C ARG A 87 -16.46 15.14 -18.60
N GLY A 88 -16.05 16.39 -18.74
CA GLY A 88 -16.87 17.58 -18.53
C GLY A 88 -16.98 18.05 -17.08
N PHE A 89 -16.12 17.55 -16.17
CA PHE A 89 -16.05 18.08 -14.81
C PHE A 89 -15.50 19.52 -14.83
N LYS A 90 -16.20 20.45 -14.15
CA LYS A 90 -15.78 21.84 -14.05
C LYS A 90 -14.84 22.05 -12.87
N GLU A 91 -13.93 23.03 -12.98
CA GLU A 91 -12.91 23.32 -11.97
C GLU A 91 -13.52 23.54 -10.57
N LYS A 92 -14.63 24.29 -10.50
CA LYS A 92 -15.31 24.60 -9.22
C LYS A 92 -16.06 23.43 -8.59
N ASP A 93 -16.31 22.36 -9.35
CA ASP A 93 -17.11 21.21 -8.92
C ASP A 93 -16.21 20.02 -8.49
N VAL A 94 -14.89 20.23 -8.45
CA VAL A 94 -13.91 19.18 -8.15
C VAL A 94 -12.85 19.65 -7.17
N ILE A 95 -12.54 18.79 -6.19
CA ILE A 95 -11.35 18.86 -5.35
C ILE A 95 -10.56 17.55 -5.54
N ILE A 96 -9.25 17.66 -5.69
CA ILE A 96 -8.34 16.51 -5.73
C ILE A 96 -7.52 16.51 -4.44
N VAL A 97 -7.60 15.43 -3.67
CA VAL A 97 -6.87 15.18 -2.43
C VAL A 97 -5.93 14.00 -2.67
N ASP A 98 -4.68 14.28 -3.00
CA ASP A 98 -3.78 13.25 -3.52
C ASP A 98 -2.34 13.49 -3.05
N HIS A 99 -1.46 12.53 -3.29
CA HIS A 99 -0.02 12.60 -3.00
C HIS A 99 0.84 12.08 -4.18
N HIS A 100 0.20 11.73 -5.28
CA HIS A 100 0.87 11.29 -6.51
C HIS A 100 1.35 12.46 -7.37
N VAL A 101 2.20 12.16 -8.36
CA VAL A 101 2.69 13.16 -9.32
C VAL A 101 1.52 13.72 -10.11
N SER A 102 1.38 15.04 -10.09
CA SER A 102 0.30 15.73 -10.80
C SER A 102 0.60 15.81 -12.30
N GLN A 103 -0.44 15.54 -13.10
CA GLN A 103 -0.40 15.77 -14.54
C GLN A 103 -0.44 17.30 -14.81
N PRO A 104 0.37 17.83 -15.73
CA PRO A 104 0.20 19.20 -16.20
C PRO A 104 -1.19 19.41 -16.80
N CYS A 105 -1.88 20.46 -16.37
CA CYS A 105 -3.21 20.81 -16.82
C CYS A 105 -3.31 22.33 -17.01
N GLU A 106 -3.91 22.77 -18.12
CA GLU A 106 -4.11 24.20 -18.41
C GLU A 106 -5.10 24.87 -17.44
N ARG A 107 -6.04 24.09 -16.93
CA ARG A 107 -7.09 24.53 -15.98
C ARG A 107 -7.08 23.64 -14.76
N PRO A 108 -6.19 23.91 -13.80
CA PRO A 108 -6.05 23.06 -12.64
C PRO A 108 -7.30 23.12 -11.75
N TYR A 109 -7.72 21.94 -11.30
CA TYR A 109 -8.72 21.81 -10.23
C TYR A 109 -8.14 22.29 -8.89
N THR A 110 -9.00 22.60 -7.93
CA THR A 110 -8.57 22.72 -6.53
C THR A 110 -7.87 21.42 -6.15
N GLN A 111 -6.58 21.51 -5.84
CA GLN A 111 -5.77 20.34 -5.52
C GLN A 111 -5.03 20.54 -4.21
N VAL A 112 -5.21 19.60 -3.29
CA VAL A 112 -4.39 19.49 -2.08
C VAL A 112 -3.47 18.30 -2.25
N ASN A 113 -2.22 18.60 -2.59
CA ASN A 113 -1.18 17.60 -2.83
C ASN A 113 0.11 18.01 -2.10
N CYS A 114 0.60 17.12 -1.26
CA CYS A 114 1.76 17.40 -0.42
C CYS A 114 3.11 17.30 -1.17
N LEU A 115 3.14 16.61 -2.31
CA LEU A 115 4.37 16.33 -3.06
C LEU A 115 5.10 17.58 -3.58
N PRO A 116 4.44 18.59 -4.20
CA PRO A 116 5.10 19.82 -4.67
C PRO A 116 5.74 20.64 -3.55
N TYR A 117 5.32 20.44 -2.31
CA TYR A 117 5.83 21.13 -1.13
C TYR A 117 6.93 20.38 -0.38
N GLY A 118 7.46 19.32 -0.97
CA GLY A 118 8.55 18.51 -0.40
C GLY A 118 8.10 17.49 0.67
N HIS A 119 6.80 17.29 0.86
CA HIS A 119 6.25 16.33 1.82
C HIS A 119 5.97 14.97 1.17
N SER A 120 6.92 14.42 0.45
CA SER A 120 6.81 13.16 -0.31
C SER A 120 6.62 11.90 0.56
N ARG A 121 6.59 12.05 1.88
CA ARG A 121 6.40 10.97 2.86
C ARG A 121 5.11 11.09 3.63
N MET A 122 4.09 11.68 3.03
CA MET A 122 2.75 11.75 3.57
C MET A 122 1.76 11.26 2.51
N SER A 123 0.90 10.32 2.87
CA SER A 123 -0.12 9.76 1.99
C SER A 123 -1.35 10.66 1.87
N ALA A 124 -2.27 10.32 0.97
CA ALA A 124 -3.52 11.05 0.79
C ALA A 124 -4.41 11.03 2.05
N ALA A 125 -4.37 9.98 2.89
CA ALA A 125 -5.04 9.97 4.19
C ALA A 125 -4.48 11.03 5.14
N GLY A 126 -3.17 11.27 5.07
CA GLY A 126 -2.55 12.37 5.82
C GLY A 126 -3.06 13.73 5.35
N VAL A 127 -3.15 13.94 4.05
CA VAL A 127 -3.71 15.16 3.45
C VAL A 127 -5.19 15.32 3.83
N SER A 128 -5.99 14.24 3.72
CA SER A 128 -7.40 14.20 4.12
C SER A 128 -7.61 14.59 5.58
N TYR A 129 -6.73 14.11 6.47
CA TYR A 129 -6.78 14.47 7.89
C TYR A 129 -6.51 15.97 8.12
N LEU A 130 -5.56 16.56 7.42
CA LEU A 130 -5.28 18.00 7.57
C LEU A 130 -6.47 18.84 7.12
N ILE A 131 -7.18 18.44 6.06
CA ILE A 131 -8.44 19.08 5.63
C ILE A 131 -9.52 18.89 6.71
N ALA A 132 -9.68 17.68 7.24
CA ALA A 132 -10.65 17.39 8.29
C ALA A 132 -10.40 18.23 9.55
N LYS A 133 -9.13 18.37 9.97
CA LYS A 133 -8.73 19.21 11.11
C LYS A 133 -8.92 20.70 10.82
N GLN A 134 -8.80 21.14 9.57
CA GLN A 134 -9.08 22.52 9.15
C GLN A 134 -10.58 22.83 9.17
N LEU A 135 -11.43 21.83 8.83
CA LEU A 135 -12.88 21.96 8.93
C LEU A 135 -13.34 22.11 10.39
N ASP A 136 -12.81 21.28 11.28
CA ASP A 136 -13.05 21.35 12.72
C ASP A 136 -11.90 20.70 13.50
N THR A 137 -11.36 21.40 14.47
CA THR A 137 -10.29 20.90 15.34
C THR A 137 -10.74 19.71 16.20
N ALA A 138 -12.03 19.51 16.42
CA ALA A 138 -12.58 18.33 17.08
C ALA A 138 -12.31 17.03 16.31
N ASN A 139 -12.03 17.11 14.99
CA ASN A 139 -11.65 15.97 14.15
C ASN A 139 -10.26 15.37 14.47
N ILE A 140 -9.64 15.79 15.57
CA ILE A 140 -8.37 15.22 16.07
C ILE A 140 -8.46 13.69 16.32
N ASP A 141 -9.63 13.17 16.62
CA ASP A 141 -9.91 11.74 16.79
C ASP A 141 -9.66 10.92 15.50
N LEU A 142 -9.75 11.57 14.33
CA LEU A 142 -9.50 10.94 13.03
C LEU A 142 -8.01 10.74 12.70
N ALA A 143 -7.10 11.27 13.53
CA ALA A 143 -5.65 11.12 13.35
C ALA A 143 -5.22 9.63 13.28
N LYS A 144 -5.86 8.76 14.08
CA LYS A 144 -5.66 7.31 14.05
C LYS A 144 -5.84 6.74 12.64
N LEU A 145 -6.89 7.15 11.93
CA LEU A 145 -7.21 6.68 10.58
C LEU A 145 -6.13 7.11 9.57
N ALA A 146 -5.64 8.35 9.72
CA ALA A 146 -4.56 8.86 8.89
C ALA A 146 -3.23 8.13 9.13
N VAL A 147 -2.92 7.74 10.37
CA VAL A 147 -1.75 6.88 10.68
C VAL A 147 -1.89 5.52 9.96
N ILE A 148 -3.07 4.92 9.95
CA ILE A 148 -3.33 3.64 9.26
C ILE A 148 -3.11 3.79 7.75
N GLY A 149 -3.65 4.85 7.12
CA GLY A 149 -3.46 5.11 5.69
C GLY A 149 -1.98 5.34 5.34
N ASN A 150 -1.28 6.22 6.06
CA ASN A 150 0.14 6.48 5.82
C ASN A 150 1.01 5.21 5.95
N VAL A 151 0.74 4.35 6.93
CA VAL A 151 1.45 3.09 7.09
C VAL A 151 1.06 2.10 5.98
N GLY A 152 -0.19 2.10 5.58
CA GLY A 152 -0.73 1.26 4.50
C GLY A 152 -0.12 1.56 3.14
N ASP A 153 0.16 2.83 2.87
CA ASP A 153 0.85 3.31 1.69
C ASP A 153 2.39 3.36 1.85
N MET A 154 2.92 2.62 2.80
CA MET A 154 4.35 2.39 3.02
C MET A 154 5.18 3.65 3.31
N MET A 155 4.58 4.78 3.72
CA MET A 155 5.29 6.04 4.01
C MET A 155 6.33 5.89 5.13
N ALA A 156 6.14 4.93 6.05
CA ALA A 156 7.07 4.64 7.13
C ALA A 156 8.27 3.76 6.71
N ARG A 157 8.22 3.08 5.55
CA ARG A 157 9.15 1.99 5.22
C ARG A 157 10.60 2.45 5.09
N GLU A 158 10.87 3.48 4.32
CA GLU A 158 12.24 3.91 4.01
C GLU A 158 12.98 4.46 5.23
N LYS A 159 12.29 5.21 6.08
CA LYS A 159 12.86 5.86 7.26
C LYS A 159 12.64 5.07 8.55
N CYS A 160 12.12 3.83 8.45
CA CYS A 160 11.75 3.01 9.60
C CYS A 160 10.86 3.78 10.60
N GLY A 161 9.90 4.53 10.07
CA GLY A 161 8.94 5.37 10.81
C GLY A 161 8.41 6.50 9.94
N LEU A 162 7.28 7.08 10.33
CA LEU A 162 6.72 8.26 9.68
C LEU A 162 7.62 9.48 9.94
N VAL A 163 7.65 10.41 9.00
CA VAL A 163 8.47 11.64 9.08
C VAL A 163 7.68 12.86 8.59
N GLY A 164 8.20 14.06 8.87
CA GLY A 164 7.58 15.32 8.47
C GLY A 164 6.16 15.48 9.02
N PRO A 165 5.23 16.10 8.27
CA PRO A 165 3.88 16.37 8.79
C PRO A 165 3.11 15.13 9.25
N ALA A 166 3.35 13.97 8.61
CA ALA A 166 2.75 12.70 9.04
C ALA A 166 3.18 12.34 10.48
N ARG A 167 4.45 12.56 10.83
CA ARG A 167 4.95 12.30 12.18
C ARG A 167 4.68 13.46 13.14
N ASP A 168 4.99 14.69 12.71
CA ASP A 168 5.07 15.85 13.58
C ASP A 168 3.68 16.44 13.91
N ILE A 169 2.67 16.16 13.09
CA ILE A 169 1.29 16.63 13.28
C ILE A 169 0.37 15.45 13.55
N ILE A 170 0.26 14.49 12.61
CA ILE A 170 -0.78 13.46 12.63
C ILE A 170 -0.55 12.49 13.79
N VAL A 171 0.67 11.93 13.90
CA VAL A 171 0.99 11.01 15.01
C VAL A 171 0.90 11.71 16.35
N GLU A 172 1.40 12.96 16.47
CA GLU A 172 1.34 13.72 17.72
C GLU A 172 -0.11 14.05 18.13
N ASP A 173 -0.99 14.36 17.18
CA ASP A 173 -2.42 14.56 17.44
C ASP A 173 -3.07 13.25 17.93
N GLY A 174 -2.75 12.11 17.30
CA GLY A 174 -3.24 10.81 17.74
C GLY A 174 -2.74 10.41 19.14
N VAL A 175 -1.50 10.74 19.48
CA VAL A 175 -0.94 10.53 20.82
C VAL A 175 -1.65 11.45 21.83
N ARG A 176 -1.85 12.74 21.50
CA ARG A 176 -2.57 13.69 22.34
C ARG A 176 -4.01 13.24 22.61
N HIS A 177 -4.66 12.68 21.61
CA HIS A 177 -6.01 12.11 21.70
C HIS A 177 -6.02 10.74 22.38
N GLN A 178 -4.85 10.15 22.70
CA GLN A 178 -4.70 8.81 23.30
C GLN A 178 -5.20 7.66 22.41
N SER A 179 -5.40 7.89 21.11
CA SER A 179 -5.81 6.89 20.12
C SER A 179 -4.61 6.20 19.43
N VAL A 180 -3.41 6.77 19.55
CA VAL A 180 -2.17 6.23 18.97
C VAL A 180 -1.11 6.07 20.05
N GLU A 181 -0.52 4.88 20.13
CA GLU A 181 0.67 4.56 20.92
C GLU A 181 1.88 4.48 20.00
N VAL A 182 2.95 5.22 20.31
CA VAL A 182 4.19 5.20 19.55
C VAL A 182 5.23 4.37 20.29
N ARG A 183 5.77 3.36 19.64
CA ARG A 183 6.88 2.52 20.15
C ARG A 183 8.14 2.86 19.37
N LYS A 184 9.00 3.68 19.97
CA LYS A 184 10.30 4.03 19.39
C LYS A 184 11.26 2.85 19.52
N LYS A 185 12.04 2.58 18.45
CA LYS A 185 13.03 1.48 18.44
C LYS A 185 12.41 0.11 18.74
N ASP A 186 11.22 -0.13 18.23
CA ASP A 186 10.58 -1.45 18.26
C ASP A 186 11.10 -2.34 17.13
N LEU A 187 10.88 -3.64 17.22
CA LEU A 187 11.29 -4.58 16.19
C LEU A 187 10.55 -4.29 14.87
N ASN A 188 11.32 -4.08 13.80
CA ASN A 188 10.76 -3.88 12.47
C ASN A 188 10.36 -5.22 11.86
N CYS A 189 9.19 -5.72 12.25
CA CYS A 189 8.62 -6.93 11.65
C CYS A 189 7.09 -6.88 11.60
N TYR A 190 6.52 -7.62 10.67
CA TYR A 190 5.07 -7.75 10.51
C TYR A 190 4.50 -8.84 11.43
N GLY A 191 3.27 -8.61 11.92
CA GLY A 191 2.54 -9.62 12.71
C GLY A 191 2.81 -9.55 14.21
N THR A 192 3.25 -8.39 14.71
CA THR A 192 3.59 -8.18 16.13
C THR A 192 2.40 -8.33 17.07
N ALA A 193 1.18 -8.07 16.59
CA ALA A 193 -0.05 -8.18 17.37
C ALA A 193 -0.72 -9.56 17.22
N THR A 194 -0.61 -10.24 16.08
CA THR A 194 -1.40 -11.44 15.80
C THR A 194 -0.61 -12.73 15.61
N ARG A 195 0.64 -12.65 15.13
CA ARG A 195 1.43 -13.84 14.82
C ARG A 195 2.20 -14.37 16.02
N PRO A 196 2.33 -15.70 16.16
CA PRO A 196 3.34 -16.29 17.04
C PRO A 196 4.72 -15.66 16.82
N LEU A 197 5.42 -15.27 17.88
CA LEU A 197 6.68 -14.54 17.80
C LEU A 197 7.69 -15.18 16.83
N TYR A 198 7.87 -16.51 16.90
CA TYR A 198 8.80 -17.23 16.02
C TYR A 198 8.41 -17.11 14.53
N LEU A 199 7.10 -17.01 14.21
CA LEU A 199 6.65 -16.81 12.84
C LEU A 199 6.84 -15.35 12.38
N SER A 200 6.68 -14.37 13.28
CA SER A 200 6.99 -12.98 12.95
C SER A 200 8.48 -12.83 12.59
N LEU A 201 9.38 -13.46 13.35
CA LEU A 201 10.81 -13.48 13.05
C LEU A 201 11.12 -14.25 11.76
N ALA A 202 10.53 -15.44 11.59
CA ALA A 202 10.80 -16.28 10.43
C ALA A 202 10.32 -15.68 9.11
N TYR A 203 9.21 -14.92 9.12
CA TYR A 203 8.66 -14.31 7.91
C TYR A 203 9.13 -12.87 7.67
N ASN A 204 10.08 -12.40 8.49
CA ASN A 204 10.77 -11.14 8.26
C ASN A 204 12.01 -11.37 7.38
N ASP A 205 12.09 -10.66 6.26
CA ASP A 205 13.20 -10.73 5.30
C ASP A 205 13.91 -9.36 5.12
N ASP A 206 13.47 -8.34 5.84
CA ASP A 206 14.07 -7.01 5.84
C ASP A 206 14.18 -6.45 7.29
N PRO A 207 15.35 -6.63 7.94
CA PRO A 207 16.58 -7.25 7.43
C PRO A 207 16.50 -8.78 7.39
N TYR A 208 17.16 -9.40 6.42
CA TYR A 208 17.30 -10.85 6.35
C TYR A 208 18.30 -11.36 7.40
N VAL A 209 17.85 -12.21 8.31
CA VAL A 209 18.69 -12.82 9.36
C VAL A 209 18.95 -14.27 9.00
N LYS A 210 20.21 -14.59 8.67
CA LYS A 210 20.63 -15.94 8.26
C LYS A 210 20.27 -16.98 9.32
N GLY A 211 19.59 -18.05 8.90
CA GLY A 211 19.15 -19.15 9.78
C GLY A 211 17.86 -18.87 10.56
N ILE A 212 17.31 -17.65 10.50
CA ILE A 212 16.03 -17.25 11.11
C ILE A 212 15.02 -16.90 10.02
N SER A 213 15.38 -15.97 9.12
CA SER A 213 14.50 -15.57 8.02
C SER A 213 14.23 -16.74 7.08
N ASN A 214 12.95 -16.91 6.71
CA ASN A 214 12.41 -18.04 5.95
C ASN A 214 12.61 -19.42 6.60
N ASN A 215 12.87 -19.46 7.93
CA ASN A 215 13.13 -20.69 8.67
C ASN A 215 12.38 -20.69 10.02
N PRO A 216 11.11 -21.14 10.09
CA PRO A 216 10.34 -21.17 11.32
C PRO A 216 10.98 -21.99 12.44
N GLU A 217 11.62 -23.13 12.11
CA GLU A 217 12.29 -23.94 13.11
C GLU A 217 13.59 -23.27 13.61
N GLY A 218 14.35 -22.63 12.72
CA GLY A 218 15.50 -21.80 13.09
C GLY A 218 15.15 -20.68 14.05
N ALA A 219 14.04 -19.98 13.79
CA ALA A 219 13.50 -18.93 14.66
C ALA A 219 13.09 -19.49 16.05
N ARG A 220 12.46 -20.68 16.11
CA ARG A 220 12.12 -21.35 17.37
C ARG A 220 13.37 -21.72 18.18
N GLN A 221 14.37 -22.28 17.52
CA GLN A 221 15.63 -22.65 18.17
C GLN A 221 16.40 -21.42 18.65
N PHE A 222 16.39 -20.32 17.88
CA PHE A 222 16.95 -19.04 18.29
C PHE A 222 16.33 -18.54 19.60
N LEU A 223 15.00 -18.45 19.67
CA LEU A 223 14.28 -18.03 20.88
C LEU A 223 14.55 -18.98 22.07
N LYS A 224 14.62 -20.29 21.82
CA LYS A 224 14.94 -21.29 22.85
C LYS A 224 16.34 -21.10 23.43
N ARG A 225 17.34 -20.81 22.58
CA ARG A 225 18.72 -20.53 23.03
C ARG A 225 18.82 -19.28 23.92
N LEU A 226 17.98 -18.30 23.67
CA LEU A 226 17.89 -17.08 24.49
C LEU A 226 17.08 -17.27 25.78
N GLY A 227 16.52 -18.47 26.03
CA GLY A 227 15.67 -18.73 27.19
C GLY A 227 14.29 -18.08 27.11
N ILE A 228 13.88 -17.58 25.94
CA ILE A 228 12.59 -16.90 25.76
C ILE A 228 11.46 -17.91 25.75
N ARG A 229 10.49 -17.72 26.62
CA ARG A 229 9.30 -18.53 26.68
C ARG A 229 8.40 -18.25 25.48
N GLN A 230 8.08 -19.28 24.69
CA GLN A 230 7.34 -19.13 23.45
C GLN A 230 5.84 -19.39 23.58
N GLN A 231 5.43 -20.14 24.59
CA GLN A 231 4.02 -20.49 24.83
C GLN A 231 3.59 -20.16 26.25
N LYS A 232 2.33 -19.76 26.38
CA LYS A 232 1.63 -19.58 27.66
C LYS A 232 1.27 -20.93 28.29
N THR A 233 0.83 -20.92 29.53
CA THR A 233 0.39 -22.11 30.26
C THR A 233 -0.81 -22.77 29.63
N ASP A 234 -1.65 -22.00 28.90
CA ASP A 234 -2.83 -22.47 28.17
C ASP A 234 -2.51 -22.97 26.75
N GLY A 235 -1.22 -23.08 26.38
CA GLY A 235 -0.76 -23.56 25.09
C GLY A 235 -0.74 -22.50 23.97
N ARG A 236 -1.29 -21.31 24.18
CA ARG A 236 -1.25 -20.23 23.19
C ARG A 236 0.17 -19.69 23.02
N TRP A 237 0.54 -19.40 21.80
CA TRP A 237 1.83 -18.78 21.49
C TRP A 237 1.84 -17.32 21.92
N PHE A 238 2.99 -16.86 22.44
CA PHE A 238 3.20 -15.42 22.64
C PHE A 238 3.32 -14.72 21.30
N VAL A 239 2.74 -13.50 21.22
CA VAL A 239 2.98 -12.52 20.16
C VAL A 239 3.99 -11.50 20.68
N TRP A 240 4.63 -10.76 19.76
CA TRP A 240 5.66 -9.78 20.14
C TRP A 240 5.16 -8.75 21.18
N GLU A 241 3.95 -8.27 21.01
CA GLU A 241 3.36 -7.27 21.93
C GLU A 241 3.17 -7.77 23.37
N GLU A 242 3.17 -9.06 23.60
CA GLU A 242 3.06 -9.66 24.92
C GLU A 242 4.40 -9.99 25.59
N ILE A 243 5.50 -9.85 24.84
CA ILE A 243 6.86 -10.14 25.38
C ILE A 243 7.27 -9.00 26.31
N PRO A 244 7.78 -9.29 27.53
CA PRO A 244 8.31 -8.30 28.45
C PRO A 244 9.43 -7.46 27.79
N VAL A 245 9.52 -6.19 28.19
CA VAL A 245 10.48 -5.23 27.60
C VAL A 245 11.93 -5.76 27.69
N GLU A 246 12.30 -6.38 28.79
CA GLU A 246 13.65 -6.92 28.97
C GLU A 246 13.94 -8.08 28.02
N GLU A 247 12.97 -8.99 27.82
CA GLU A 247 13.10 -10.08 26.85
C GLU A 247 13.14 -9.55 25.42
N ARG A 248 12.37 -8.51 25.09
CA ARG A 248 12.46 -7.83 23.77
C ARG A 248 13.87 -7.30 23.51
N ARG A 249 14.49 -6.67 24.51
CA ARG A 249 15.87 -6.18 24.41
C ARG A 249 16.86 -7.31 24.14
N ILE A 250 16.73 -8.44 24.84
CA ILE A 250 17.58 -9.62 24.61
C ILE A 250 17.42 -10.11 23.18
N ILE A 251 16.20 -10.24 22.68
CA ILE A 251 15.93 -10.71 21.31
C ILE A 251 16.54 -9.72 20.28
N ILE A 252 16.30 -8.44 20.43
CA ILE A 252 16.82 -7.41 19.52
C ILE A 252 18.35 -7.39 19.51
N SER A 253 19.00 -7.47 20.68
CA SER A 253 20.45 -7.48 20.78
C SER A 253 21.04 -8.72 20.09
N ALA A 254 20.48 -9.90 20.32
CA ALA A 254 20.94 -11.13 19.68
C ALA A 254 20.73 -11.15 18.16
N LEU A 255 19.63 -10.53 17.65
CA LEU A 255 19.42 -10.35 16.22
C LEU A 255 20.46 -9.39 15.62
N ALA A 256 20.75 -8.27 16.31
CA ALA A 256 21.76 -7.31 15.88
C ALA A 256 23.16 -7.93 15.83
N GLU A 257 23.55 -8.68 16.87
CA GLU A 257 24.82 -9.42 16.90
C GLU A 257 24.94 -10.41 15.73
N GLN A 258 23.86 -11.12 15.42
CA GLN A 258 23.85 -12.08 14.31
C GLN A 258 23.96 -11.40 12.95
N LEU A 259 23.30 -10.25 12.75
CA LEU A 259 23.45 -9.44 11.54
C LEU A 259 24.88 -8.95 11.37
N ILE A 260 25.46 -8.34 12.41
CA ILE A 260 26.85 -7.86 12.41
C ILE A 260 27.83 -8.99 12.11
N ALA A 261 27.68 -10.15 12.75
CA ALA A 261 28.54 -11.31 12.52
C ALA A 261 28.48 -11.84 11.08
N ASN A 262 27.38 -11.59 10.35
CA ASN A 262 27.24 -11.95 8.94
C ASN A 262 27.57 -10.81 7.98
N GLY A 263 28.04 -9.64 8.47
CA GLY A 263 28.35 -8.47 7.64
C GLY A 263 27.12 -7.73 7.11
N GLU A 264 25.95 -7.96 7.71
CA GLU A 264 24.68 -7.34 7.31
C GLU A 264 24.43 -6.04 8.08
N ARG A 265 23.60 -5.17 7.50
CA ARG A 265 23.24 -3.89 8.13
C ARG A 265 22.17 -4.08 9.21
N VAL A 266 22.29 -3.28 10.28
CA VAL A 266 21.36 -3.32 11.42
C VAL A 266 20.35 -2.17 11.45
N ASP A 267 20.53 -1.18 10.58
CA ASP A 267 19.74 0.05 10.55
C ASP A 267 18.23 -0.18 10.30
N ARG A 268 17.88 -1.30 9.65
CA ARG A 268 16.50 -1.68 9.39
C ARG A 268 15.90 -2.65 10.42
N LEU A 269 16.67 -3.07 11.41
CA LEU A 269 16.19 -3.99 12.45
C LEU A 269 15.14 -3.33 13.36
N LEU A 270 15.26 -2.03 13.57
CA LEU A 270 14.39 -1.25 14.43
C LEU A 270 13.62 -0.21 13.64
N ALA A 271 12.37 -0.03 14.04
CA ALA A 271 11.49 1.00 13.48
C ALA A 271 10.69 1.71 14.59
N GLU A 272 10.14 2.85 14.27
CA GLU A 272 9.04 3.43 15.02
C GLU A 272 7.75 2.73 14.57
N THR A 273 7.03 2.10 15.49
CA THR A 273 5.78 1.39 15.23
C THR A 273 4.60 2.06 15.94
N TYR A 274 3.41 1.87 15.37
CA TYR A 274 2.18 2.55 15.82
C TYR A 274 1.16 1.51 16.23
N GLY A 275 0.72 1.60 17.48
CA GLY A 275 -0.31 0.76 18.07
C GLY A 275 -1.58 1.57 18.41
N PHE A 276 -2.69 0.88 18.57
CA PHE A 276 -3.98 1.48 18.91
C PHE A 276 -4.51 0.89 20.21
N PRO A 277 -4.31 1.60 21.36
CA PRO A 277 -4.61 1.06 22.70
C PRO A 277 -6.08 0.79 22.96
N ASP A 278 -6.97 1.44 22.24
CA ASP A 278 -8.42 1.25 22.25
C ASP A 278 -8.91 -0.02 21.53
N GLU A 279 -8.06 -0.64 20.72
CA GLU A 279 -8.41 -1.86 19.97
C GLU A 279 -8.17 -3.14 20.78
N ILE A 280 -8.93 -4.18 20.45
CA ILE A 280 -8.84 -5.47 21.13
C ILE A 280 -7.46 -6.09 20.93
N PRO A 281 -6.76 -6.48 22.01
CA PRO A 281 -5.46 -7.14 21.90
C PRO A 281 -5.54 -8.42 21.04
N ARG A 282 -4.46 -8.75 20.35
CA ARG A 282 -4.34 -9.93 19.47
C ARG A 282 -5.26 -9.90 18.25
N THR A 283 -5.74 -8.73 17.86
CA THR A 283 -6.43 -8.51 16.58
C THR A 283 -5.55 -7.71 15.62
N PRO A 284 -5.74 -7.83 14.30
CA PRO A 284 -5.04 -6.99 13.32
C PRO A 284 -5.23 -5.49 13.55
N LEU A 285 -6.33 -5.10 14.19
CA LEU A 285 -6.67 -3.70 14.46
C LEU A 285 -5.72 -3.05 15.47
N ARG A 286 -5.00 -3.84 16.27
CA ARG A 286 -4.09 -3.35 17.32
C ARG A 286 -2.83 -2.67 16.78
N ASN A 287 -2.39 -3.01 15.57
CA ASN A 287 -1.15 -2.53 14.96
C ASN A 287 -1.43 -1.91 13.59
N ALA A 288 -0.83 -0.77 13.30
CA ALA A 288 -1.10 -0.01 12.06
C ALA A 288 -0.80 -0.80 10.78
N GLN A 289 0.29 -1.59 10.73
CA GLN A 289 0.63 -2.40 9.56
C GLN A 289 -0.37 -3.55 9.33
N GLU A 290 -0.80 -4.21 10.40
CA GLU A 290 -1.76 -5.31 10.32
C GLU A 290 -3.16 -4.80 9.99
N TYR A 291 -3.53 -3.64 10.54
CA TYR A 291 -4.81 -2.98 10.23
C TYR A 291 -4.86 -2.58 8.76
N ALA A 292 -3.84 -1.87 8.26
CA ALA A 292 -3.75 -1.51 6.85
C ALA A 292 -3.79 -2.74 5.92
N THR A 293 -3.16 -3.85 6.33
CA THR A 293 -3.21 -5.11 5.57
C THR A 293 -4.65 -5.67 5.50
N MET A 294 -5.43 -5.54 6.57
CA MET A 294 -6.84 -5.93 6.57
C MET A 294 -7.67 -5.05 5.63
N LEU A 295 -7.45 -3.72 5.63
CA LEU A 295 -8.13 -2.80 4.70
C LEU A 295 -7.76 -3.12 3.24
N ASN A 296 -6.48 -3.35 2.97
CA ASN A 296 -6.02 -3.78 1.65
C ASN A 296 -6.67 -5.09 1.20
N ALA A 297 -6.92 -6.03 2.12
CA ALA A 297 -7.67 -7.24 1.78
C ALA A 297 -9.12 -6.91 1.38
N CYS A 298 -9.80 -6.00 2.08
CA CYS A 298 -11.15 -5.55 1.70
C CYS A 298 -11.19 -4.96 0.29
N GLY A 299 -10.24 -4.07 -0.05
CA GLY A 299 -10.16 -3.48 -1.38
C GLY A 299 -9.94 -4.51 -2.49
N ARG A 300 -9.05 -5.48 -2.25
CA ARG A 300 -8.74 -6.55 -3.21
C ARG A 300 -9.88 -7.55 -3.44
N TRP A 301 -10.76 -7.69 -2.48
CA TRP A 301 -12.02 -8.44 -2.62
C TRP A 301 -13.16 -7.58 -3.18
N ALA A 302 -12.87 -6.38 -3.71
CA ALA A 302 -13.86 -5.41 -4.18
C ALA A 302 -14.95 -5.07 -3.15
N LYS A 303 -14.56 -5.02 -1.87
CA LYS A 303 -15.41 -4.71 -0.71
C LYS A 303 -14.82 -3.59 0.16
N PRO A 304 -14.31 -2.47 -0.43
CA PRO A 304 -13.68 -1.39 0.35
C PRO A 304 -14.61 -0.77 1.38
N GLN A 305 -15.93 -0.75 1.12
CA GLN A 305 -16.94 -0.27 2.07
C GLN A 305 -16.93 -1.02 3.40
N ILE A 306 -16.52 -2.29 3.42
CA ILE A 306 -16.34 -3.07 4.67
C ILE A 306 -15.17 -2.50 5.46
N GLY A 307 -14.05 -2.19 4.79
CA GLY A 307 -12.92 -1.50 5.41
C GLY A 307 -13.31 -0.15 6.01
N GLY A 308 -14.07 0.67 5.25
CA GLY A 308 -14.61 1.93 5.73
C GLY A 308 -15.53 1.78 6.97
N ALA A 309 -16.38 0.75 7.00
CA ALA A 309 -17.23 0.46 8.16
C ALA A 309 -16.39 0.12 9.41
N ILE A 310 -15.29 -0.64 9.26
CA ILE A 310 -14.38 -0.96 10.36
C ILE A 310 -13.69 0.32 10.87
N LEU A 311 -13.24 1.21 9.98
CA LEU A 311 -12.64 2.49 10.36
C LEU A 311 -13.64 3.41 11.08
N ARG A 312 -14.92 3.30 10.78
CA ARG A 312 -16.01 3.98 11.49
C ARG A 312 -16.49 3.26 12.77
N GLY A 313 -15.81 2.19 13.19
CA GLY A 313 -16.03 1.53 14.47
C GLY A 313 -16.85 0.23 14.43
N ASP A 314 -17.24 -0.30 13.27
CA ASP A 314 -17.89 -1.62 13.23
C ASP A 314 -16.90 -2.73 13.63
N ARG A 315 -17.14 -3.31 14.81
CA ARG A 315 -16.40 -4.47 15.35
C ARG A 315 -17.22 -5.75 15.32
N GLY A 316 -18.38 -5.73 14.62
CA GLY A 316 -19.31 -6.83 14.47
C GLY A 316 -19.20 -7.53 13.11
N ILE A 317 -20.17 -7.26 12.23
CA ILE A 317 -20.31 -7.94 10.93
C ILE A 317 -19.15 -7.55 10.02
N ALA A 318 -18.86 -6.24 9.84
CA ALA A 318 -17.81 -5.80 8.96
C ALA A 318 -16.44 -6.34 9.38
N TYR A 319 -16.15 -6.39 10.70
CA TYR A 319 -14.89 -6.96 11.18
C TYR A 319 -14.76 -8.45 10.84
N ARG A 320 -15.81 -9.27 11.08
CA ARG A 320 -15.78 -10.71 10.74
C ARG A 320 -15.61 -10.96 9.25
N ASP A 321 -16.29 -10.17 8.42
CA ASP A 321 -16.16 -10.27 6.97
C ASP A 321 -14.75 -9.92 6.50
N ALA A 322 -14.16 -8.85 7.05
CA ALA A 322 -12.78 -8.45 6.75
C ALA A 322 -11.76 -9.49 7.23
N GLU A 323 -11.93 -10.07 8.41
CA GLU A 323 -11.07 -11.14 8.92
C GLU A 323 -11.14 -12.39 8.02
N HIS A 324 -12.33 -12.74 7.54
CA HIS A 324 -12.48 -13.81 6.56
C HIS A 324 -11.76 -13.49 5.23
N MET A 325 -11.93 -12.27 4.71
CA MET A 325 -11.22 -11.83 3.51
C MET A 325 -9.70 -11.82 3.70
N LEU A 326 -9.20 -11.33 4.84
CA LEU A 326 -7.77 -11.33 5.17
C LEU A 326 -7.19 -12.75 5.21
N ASN A 327 -7.88 -13.69 5.82
CA ASN A 327 -7.45 -15.09 5.92
C ASN A 327 -7.46 -15.78 4.55
N ASN A 328 -8.50 -15.59 3.76
CA ASN A 328 -8.60 -16.12 2.40
C ASN A 328 -7.57 -15.47 1.48
N HIS A 329 -7.35 -14.17 1.60
CA HIS A 329 -6.32 -13.46 0.85
C HIS A 329 -4.92 -14.05 1.08
N ARG A 330 -4.57 -14.31 2.33
CA ARG A 330 -3.29 -14.97 2.70
C ARG A 330 -3.18 -16.39 2.10
N ALA A 331 -4.27 -17.14 2.10
CA ALA A 331 -4.30 -18.48 1.52
C ALA A 331 -4.14 -18.43 -0.01
N ILE A 332 -4.83 -17.52 -0.69
CA ILE A 332 -4.75 -17.38 -2.15
C ILE A 332 -3.35 -16.92 -2.58
N ILE A 333 -2.74 -15.96 -1.87
CA ILE A 333 -1.36 -15.52 -2.15
C ILE A 333 -0.39 -16.69 -2.00
N ARG A 334 -0.50 -17.46 -0.93
CA ARG A 334 0.35 -18.65 -0.72
C ARG A 334 0.17 -19.67 -1.84
N ASN A 335 -1.07 -19.94 -2.26
CA ASN A 335 -1.37 -20.86 -3.35
C ASN A 335 -0.85 -20.35 -4.69
N LEU A 336 -0.95 -19.04 -4.96
CA LEU A 336 -0.37 -18.41 -6.15
C LEU A 336 1.16 -18.54 -6.14
N LEU A 337 1.81 -18.24 -5.02
CA LEU A 337 3.26 -18.37 -4.89
C LEU A 337 3.71 -19.82 -5.13
N GLN A 338 3.03 -20.78 -4.50
CA GLN A 338 3.33 -22.20 -4.70
C GLN A 338 3.13 -22.62 -6.17
N PHE A 339 2.03 -22.17 -6.80
CA PHE A 339 1.78 -22.43 -8.21
C PHE A 339 2.89 -21.88 -9.12
N ILE A 340 3.38 -20.64 -8.86
CA ILE A 340 4.48 -20.04 -9.63
C ILE A 340 5.76 -20.88 -9.48
N LEU A 341 6.08 -21.30 -8.26
CA LEU A 341 7.28 -22.10 -7.98
C LEU A 341 7.21 -23.50 -8.58
N ASP A 342 6.05 -24.16 -8.50
CA ASP A 342 5.86 -25.53 -9.02
C ASP A 342 5.79 -25.56 -10.56
N SER A 343 5.16 -24.55 -11.16
CA SER A 343 5.04 -24.45 -12.63
C SER A 343 6.34 -23.98 -13.29
N GLY A 344 7.18 -23.29 -12.51
CA GLY A 344 8.34 -22.58 -13.04
C GLY A 344 7.97 -21.35 -13.86
N VAL A 345 8.94 -20.49 -14.11
CA VAL A 345 8.82 -19.32 -14.98
C VAL A 345 9.58 -19.53 -16.28
N LYS A 346 9.13 -18.92 -17.36
CA LYS A 346 9.92 -18.86 -18.60
C LYS A 346 10.90 -17.70 -18.46
N GLU A 347 12.19 -17.98 -18.63
CA GLU A 347 13.23 -16.96 -18.63
C GLU A 347 13.55 -16.49 -20.04
N LEU A 348 13.62 -15.18 -20.22
CA LEU A 348 14.20 -14.49 -21.36
C LEU A 348 15.51 -13.82 -20.93
N GLU A 349 16.15 -13.11 -21.85
CA GLU A 349 17.42 -12.45 -21.59
C GLU A 349 17.32 -11.44 -20.44
N ASN A 350 16.30 -10.56 -20.44
CA ASN A 350 16.16 -9.42 -19.53
C ASN A 350 14.99 -9.52 -18.56
N LEU A 351 14.13 -10.54 -18.66
CA LEU A 351 13.02 -10.77 -17.74
C LEU A 351 12.70 -12.27 -17.61
N GLN A 352 11.89 -12.57 -16.59
CA GLN A 352 11.25 -13.88 -16.41
C GLN A 352 9.73 -13.69 -16.36
N TYR A 353 8.94 -14.64 -16.90
CA TYR A 353 7.49 -14.49 -16.97
C TYR A 353 6.72 -15.79 -16.83
N ILE A 354 5.44 -15.66 -16.43
CA ILE A 354 4.46 -16.74 -16.35
C ILE A 354 3.06 -16.20 -16.63
N HIS A 355 2.20 -17.03 -17.23
CA HIS A 355 0.76 -16.77 -17.37
C HIS A 355 -0.01 -17.69 -16.42
N VAL A 356 -0.75 -17.11 -15.45
CA VAL A 356 -1.48 -17.86 -14.42
C VAL A 356 -2.94 -18.17 -14.78
N GLY A 357 -3.39 -17.77 -15.96
CA GLY A 357 -4.78 -17.94 -16.42
C GLY A 357 -5.76 -17.13 -15.60
N GLY A 358 -7.01 -17.62 -15.51
CA GLY A 358 -8.06 -17.05 -14.66
C GLY A 358 -8.15 -17.70 -13.26
N ARG A 359 -7.08 -18.37 -12.79
CA ARG A 359 -7.08 -19.12 -11.52
C ARG A 359 -7.04 -18.24 -10.29
N TYR A 360 -6.51 -17.03 -10.43
CA TYR A 360 -6.28 -16.10 -9.32
C TYR A 360 -6.87 -14.74 -9.66
N PRO A 361 -7.45 -14.03 -8.68
CA PRO A 361 -7.88 -12.66 -8.88
C PRO A 361 -6.73 -11.79 -9.39
N ASP A 362 -6.99 -10.98 -10.39
CA ASP A 362 -6.01 -10.09 -11.01
C ASP A 362 -5.42 -9.06 -10.02
N THR A 363 -6.18 -8.72 -8.97
CA THR A 363 -5.76 -7.85 -7.85
C THR A 363 -4.64 -8.47 -6.98
N ILE A 364 -4.45 -9.78 -7.03
CA ILE A 364 -3.49 -10.53 -6.19
C ILE A 364 -2.20 -10.83 -6.95
N VAL A 365 -2.28 -10.90 -8.27
CA VAL A 365 -1.17 -11.34 -9.13
C VAL A 365 0.11 -10.48 -8.93
N GLY A 366 -0.05 -9.16 -8.78
CA GLY A 366 1.08 -8.26 -8.53
C GLY A 366 1.79 -8.51 -7.20
N ILE A 367 1.07 -9.00 -6.16
CA ILE A 367 1.67 -9.35 -4.87
C ILE A 367 2.43 -10.65 -5.00
N GLY A 368 1.81 -11.64 -5.66
CA GLY A 368 2.45 -12.91 -5.96
C GLY A 368 3.77 -12.70 -6.71
N ALA A 369 3.81 -11.78 -7.68
CA ALA A 369 5.01 -11.40 -8.40
C ALA A 369 6.11 -10.86 -7.45
N GLY A 370 5.77 -9.94 -6.56
CA GLY A 370 6.73 -9.38 -5.59
C GLY A 370 7.28 -10.44 -4.63
N MET A 371 6.43 -11.33 -4.14
CA MET A 371 6.86 -12.41 -3.24
C MET A 371 7.66 -13.52 -3.97
N ALA A 372 7.34 -13.81 -5.22
CA ALA A 372 8.05 -14.80 -6.01
C ALA A 372 9.46 -14.34 -6.38
N LEU A 373 9.67 -13.04 -6.56
CA LEU A 373 10.95 -12.48 -6.99
C LEU A 373 12.12 -12.88 -6.08
N SER A 374 11.89 -12.92 -4.75
CA SER A 374 12.92 -13.32 -3.77
C SER A 374 13.27 -14.82 -3.80
N LYS A 375 12.43 -15.63 -4.45
CA LYS A 375 12.57 -17.10 -4.55
C LYS A 375 12.96 -17.59 -5.94
N LEU A 376 13.01 -16.67 -6.90
CA LEU A 376 13.39 -16.87 -8.30
C LEU A 376 14.68 -16.11 -8.63
N ASN A 377 14.94 -15.89 -9.91
CA ASN A 377 16.10 -15.09 -10.34
C ASN A 377 15.88 -13.60 -10.01
N SER A 378 16.37 -13.14 -8.86
CA SER A 378 16.22 -11.75 -8.41
C SER A 378 16.99 -10.72 -9.24
N ALA A 379 17.87 -11.16 -10.15
CA ALA A 379 18.58 -10.27 -11.07
C ALA A 379 17.73 -9.84 -12.28
N LYS A 380 16.59 -10.52 -12.50
CA LYS A 380 15.67 -10.23 -13.61
C LYS A 380 14.30 -9.83 -13.06
N PRO A 381 13.65 -8.79 -13.62
CA PRO A 381 12.25 -8.51 -13.34
C PRO A 381 11.35 -9.72 -13.61
N ILE A 382 10.28 -9.88 -12.81
CA ILE A 382 9.23 -10.88 -13.06
C ILE A 382 7.99 -10.22 -13.62
N LEU A 383 7.45 -10.80 -14.71
CA LEU A 383 6.21 -10.41 -15.35
C LEU A 383 5.20 -11.55 -15.20
N ILE A 384 4.04 -11.27 -14.61
CA ILE A 384 2.94 -12.22 -14.49
C ILE A 384 1.74 -11.71 -15.27
N MET A 385 1.18 -12.58 -16.11
CA MET A 385 -0.05 -12.33 -16.85
C MET A 385 -1.20 -13.13 -16.26
N CYS A 386 -2.41 -12.55 -16.27
CA CYS A 386 -3.65 -13.23 -15.92
C CYS A 386 -4.82 -12.74 -16.75
N GLU A 387 -5.87 -13.57 -16.83
CA GLU A 387 -7.13 -13.17 -17.45
C GLU A 387 -7.82 -12.08 -16.63
N VAL A 388 -8.54 -11.18 -17.32
CA VAL A 388 -9.38 -10.15 -16.70
C VAL A 388 -10.79 -10.73 -16.56
N PRO A 389 -11.36 -10.81 -15.35
CA PRO A 389 -12.69 -11.42 -15.16
C PRO A 389 -13.80 -10.70 -15.92
N GLU A 390 -13.73 -9.38 -16.00
CA GLU A 390 -14.74 -8.49 -16.59
C GLU A 390 -14.62 -8.39 -18.12
N ASP A 391 -13.42 -8.68 -18.67
CA ASP A 391 -13.17 -8.61 -20.11
C ASP A 391 -12.18 -9.68 -20.58
N LYS A 392 -12.71 -10.75 -21.17
CA LYS A 392 -11.91 -11.88 -21.67
C LYS A 392 -11.05 -11.57 -22.90
N ALA A 393 -11.24 -10.41 -23.53
CA ALA A 393 -10.40 -9.95 -24.62
C ALA A 393 -9.10 -9.30 -24.13
N LEU A 394 -9.04 -8.98 -22.85
CA LEU A 394 -7.89 -8.34 -22.21
C LEU A 394 -7.09 -9.33 -21.35
N THR A 395 -5.82 -9.07 -21.24
CA THR A 395 -4.89 -9.69 -20.30
C THR A 395 -4.32 -8.62 -19.38
N LYS A 396 -4.40 -8.86 -18.07
CA LYS A 396 -3.70 -8.05 -17.08
C LYS A 396 -2.26 -8.51 -16.97
N VAL A 397 -1.37 -7.53 -16.98
CA VAL A 397 0.07 -7.70 -16.72
C VAL A 397 0.42 -7.06 -15.40
N SER A 398 1.20 -7.76 -14.59
CA SER A 398 1.82 -7.22 -13.37
C SER A 398 3.30 -7.51 -13.39
N MET A 399 4.12 -6.48 -13.22
CA MET A 399 5.58 -6.61 -13.24
C MET A 399 6.20 -6.08 -11.96
N ARG A 400 7.22 -6.79 -11.47
CA ARG A 400 7.94 -6.44 -10.23
C ARG A 400 9.43 -6.62 -10.42
N THR A 401 10.19 -5.77 -9.73
CA THR A 401 11.64 -5.87 -9.62
C THR A 401 12.10 -5.43 -8.23
N ASN A 402 13.40 -5.32 -8.01
CA ASN A 402 13.99 -4.84 -6.76
C ASN A 402 14.87 -3.60 -7.01
N GLU A 403 15.27 -2.95 -5.92
CA GLU A 403 16.07 -1.72 -5.95
C GLU A 403 17.40 -1.91 -6.71
N ARG A 404 18.06 -3.07 -6.54
CA ARG A 404 19.34 -3.37 -7.24
C ARG A 404 19.19 -3.38 -8.76
N VAL A 405 18.04 -3.81 -9.27
CA VAL A 405 17.75 -3.83 -10.71
C VAL A 405 17.38 -2.43 -11.20
N VAL A 406 16.66 -1.65 -10.38
CA VAL A 406 16.40 -0.22 -10.67
C VAL A 406 17.68 0.62 -10.69
N GLU A 407 18.62 0.37 -9.77
CA GLU A 407 19.93 1.00 -9.75
C GLU A 407 20.75 0.71 -11.03
N LYS A 408 20.46 -0.40 -11.72
CA LYS A 408 21.01 -0.74 -13.04
C LYS A 408 20.25 -0.11 -14.22
N GLY A 409 19.45 0.92 -13.97
CA GLY A 409 18.77 1.71 -15.00
C GLY A 409 17.37 1.21 -15.39
N VAL A 410 16.85 0.14 -14.79
CA VAL A 410 15.52 -0.38 -15.13
C VAL A 410 14.40 0.51 -14.59
N ASP A 411 13.46 0.84 -15.46
CA ASP A 411 12.22 1.55 -15.16
C ASP A 411 11.03 0.75 -15.70
N LEU A 412 10.34 0.02 -14.80
CA LEU A 412 9.21 -0.83 -15.18
C LEU A 412 8.01 -0.01 -15.65
N GLN A 413 7.79 1.19 -15.09
CA GLN A 413 6.70 2.07 -15.49
C GLN A 413 6.84 2.46 -16.95
N GLN A 414 8.02 2.95 -17.33
CA GLN A 414 8.31 3.32 -18.71
C GLN A 414 8.19 2.11 -19.63
N ALA A 415 8.82 0.98 -19.28
CA ALA A 415 8.82 -0.21 -20.11
C ALA A 415 7.40 -0.75 -20.40
N LEU A 416 6.53 -0.79 -19.38
CA LEU A 416 5.16 -1.27 -19.56
C LEU A 416 4.29 -0.24 -20.29
N ASN A 417 4.46 1.07 -20.02
CA ASN A 417 3.70 2.12 -20.70
C ASN A 417 4.01 2.12 -22.21
N ASP A 418 5.29 2.13 -22.58
CA ASP A 418 5.72 2.16 -23.97
C ASP A 418 5.26 0.90 -24.72
N ALA A 419 5.48 -0.29 -24.12
CA ALA A 419 5.05 -1.53 -24.74
C ALA A 419 3.53 -1.63 -24.86
N SER A 420 2.75 -1.28 -23.82
CA SER A 420 1.29 -1.41 -23.85
C SER A 420 0.64 -0.47 -24.87
N THR A 421 1.16 0.75 -25.00
CA THR A 421 0.66 1.74 -25.98
C THR A 421 0.79 1.24 -27.41
N GLU A 422 1.88 0.56 -27.76
CA GLU A 422 2.09 -0.03 -29.11
C GLU A 422 0.99 -1.05 -29.49
N TYR A 423 0.39 -1.72 -28.51
CA TYR A 423 -0.65 -2.73 -28.72
C TYR A 423 -2.07 -2.25 -28.37
N GLY A 424 -2.28 -0.93 -28.23
CA GLY A 424 -3.59 -0.35 -27.94
C GLY A 424 -4.07 -0.59 -26.49
N GLY A 425 -3.13 -0.90 -25.60
CA GLY A 425 -3.38 -1.07 -24.18
C GLY A 425 -2.99 0.18 -23.37
N GLY A 426 -2.94 0.03 -22.06
CA GLY A 426 -2.49 1.08 -21.13
C GLY A 426 -1.68 0.50 -19.99
N GLY A 427 -0.61 1.19 -19.59
CA GLY A 427 0.26 0.79 -18.51
C GLY A 427 0.62 1.94 -17.58
N GLY A 428 1.03 1.61 -16.34
CA GLY A 428 1.45 2.60 -15.36
C GLY A 428 1.99 1.96 -14.09
N GLY A 429 2.39 2.79 -13.13
CA GLY A 429 2.92 2.35 -11.85
C GLY A 429 4.19 3.12 -11.47
N HIS A 430 5.15 2.40 -10.90
CA HIS A 430 6.43 2.91 -10.43
C HIS A 430 7.59 2.11 -11.05
N LYS A 431 8.82 2.65 -10.96
CA LYS A 431 10.04 1.99 -11.47
C LYS A 431 10.22 0.56 -10.99
N ILE A 432 9.79 0.27 -9.76
CA ILE A 432 9.95 -1.05 -9.11
C ILE A 432 8.72 -1.96 -9.26
N ALA A 433 7.55 -1.39 -9.55
CA ALA A 433 6.26 -2.10 -9.58
C ALA A 433 5.32 -1.42 -10.57
N ALA A 434 5.00 -2.09 -11.66
CA ALA A 434 4.11 -1.56 -12.69
C ALA A 434 3.12 -2.61 -13.16
N GLY A 435 2.07 -2.15 -13.83
CA GLY A 435 1.02 -2.99 -14.42
C GLY A 435 0.55 -2.45 -15.76
N ALA A 436 -0.09 -3.31 -16.56
CA ALA A 436 -0.70 -2.94 -17.83
C ALA A 436 -1.91 -3.82 -18.12
N TYR A 437 -2.77 -3.32 -19.00
CA TYR A 437 -3.79 -4.10 -19.67
C TYR A 437 -3.47 -4.13 -21.17
N ILE A 438 -3.52 -5.29 -21.77
CA ILE A 438 -3.21 -5.50 -23.19
C ILE A 438 -4.25 -6.41 -23.83
N PRO A 439 -4.47 -6.34 -25.15
CA PRO A 439 -5.27 -7.34 -25.86
C PRO A 439 -4.67 -8.75 -25.69
N LYS A 440 -5.51 -9.73 -25.42
CA LYS A 440 -5.09 -11.13 -25.24
C LYS A 440 -4.31 -11.68 -26.45
N THR A 441 -4.64 -11.20 -27.63
CA THR A 441 -3.98 -11.58 -28.88
C THR A 441 -2.54 -11.09 -28.99
N ALA A 442 -2.14 -10.08 -28.20
CA ALA A 442 -0.81 -9.45 -28.24
C ALA A 442 0.17 -9.99 -27.19
N GLU A 443 -0.22 -10.93 -26.33
CA GLU A 443 0.55 -11.37 -25.17
C GLU A 443 2.03 -11.70 -25.49
N GLN A 444 2.28 -12.53 -26.49
CA GLN A 444 3.64 -12.97 -26.79
C GLN A 444 4.50 -11.85 -27.39
N GLU A 445 3.92 -11.02 -28.25
CA GLU A 445 4.60 -9.88 -28.86
C GLU A 445 4.92 -8.83 -27.82
N PHE A 446 3.97 -8.58 -26.92
CA PHE A 446 4.14 -7.67 -25.77
C PHE A 446 5.30 -8.11 -24.85
N VAL A 447 5.34 -9.39 -24.47
CA VAL A 447 6.44 -9.92 -23.63
C VAL A 447 7.79 -9.73 -24.32
N ASN A 448 7.88 -10.02 -25.63
CA ASN A 448 9.11 -9.84 -26.40
C ASN A 448 9.50 -8.36 -26.49
N ARG A 449 8.52 -7.46 -26.61
CA ARG A 449 8.77 -6.00 -26.66
C ARG A 449 9.29 -5.49 -25.32
N VAL A 450 8.66 -5.87 -24.20
CA VAL A 450 9.13 -5.53 -22.85
C VAL A 450 10.56 -6.05 -22.63
N ASN A 451 10.85 -7.29 -23.02
CA ASN A 451 12.20 -7.86 -22.90
C ASN A 451 13.26 -7.02 -23.64
N ARG A 452 12.93 -6.49 -24.82
CA ARG A 452 13.81 -5.64 -25.61
C ARG A 452 14.03 -4.26 -24.94
N ILE A 453 12.93 -3.61 -24.48
CA ILE A 453 13.02 -2.32 -23.79
C ILE A 453 13.90 -2.44 -22.53
N LEU A 454 13.73 -3.50 -21.76
CA LEU A 454 14.59 -3.73 -20.58
C LEU A 454 16.06 -3.92 -20.96
N GLY A 455 16.35 -4.61 -22.08
CA GLY A 455 17.71 -4.74 -22.59
C GLY A 455 18.32 -3.38 -22.97
N GLU A 456 17.53 -2.52 -23.63
CA GLU A 456 17.92 -1.15 -23.94
C GLU A 456 18.20 -0.32 -22.69
N GLN A 457 17.37 -0.46 -21.64
CA GLN A 457 17.56 0.21 -20.35
C GLN A 457 18.82 -0.28 -19.63
N PHE A 458 19.08 -1.59 -19.59
CA PHE A 458 20.31 -2.15 -19.02
C PHE A 458 21.56 -1.66 -19.75
N ALA A 459 21.54 -1.67 -21.09
CA ALA A 459 22.68 -1.21 -21.91
C ALA A 459 22.95 0.29 -21.75
N ALA A 460 21.90 1.12 -21.64
CA ALA A 460 22.05 2.57 -21.46
C ALA A 460 22.68 2.96 -20.11
N ALA A 461 22.57 2.10 -19.10
CA ALA A 461 23.12 2.31 -17.76
C ALA A 461 24.53 1.73 -17.56
N ASP A 462 25.05 0.95 -18.53
CA ASP A 462 26.38 0.36 -18.47
C ASP A 462 27.45 1.40 -18.87
N PRO A 463 28.40 1.78 -17.94
CA PRO A 463 29.42 2.78 -18.23
C PRO A 463 30.38 2.39 -19.36
N ASP A 464 30.51 1.08 -19.64
CA ASP A 464 31.44 0.56 -20.69
C ASP A 464 30.86 0.67 -22.13
N HIS A 465 29.62 1.13 -22.27
CA HIS A 465 28.99 1.44 -23.56
C HIS A 465 28.97 2.96 -23.93
N ARG A 466 29.70 3.81 -23.19
CA ARG A 466 29.88 5.24 -23.52
C ARG A 466 31.23 5.56 -24.12
#